data_67f31e8b82859cd6becfb915d2b8baa1
#
_entry.id   67f31e8b82859cd6becfb915d2b8baa1
#
_cell.length_a   1.000
_cell.length_b   1.000
_cell.length_c   1.000
_cell.angle_alpha   90.00
_cell.angle_beta   90.00
_cell.angle_gamma   90.00
#
_symmetry.space_group_name_H-M   'P 1'
#
loop_
_entity.id
_entity.type
_entity.pdbx_description
1 polymer ?
#
loop_
_entity_poly.entity_id
_entity_poly.type
_entity_poly.pdbx_seq_one_letter_code
_entity_poly.pdbx_strand_id
1 'polypeptide(L)'
;VKGMLSVGALVVFLQSDTWLRREDTRHKQGEFYILTLSTLLGMYFMIGAGNFLLFFIGLELASVPMACLVAFDKYKRYSAEAGAKYILCALFSSGLMLYGISFLYGTTGTLYFGDMAARIDGSPLLVMALVFFLSGLGFKISLVPFHLWTADAYQGAPTNVTAYLSVVSKGAAAFVLLTVLVKVFAPMTEQWQTLLWIVTVSSITVANLFAIRQKDLKLSLIHISEPTRPISI
;
A
#
# COMPACT_ATOMS: atom_id res chain seq x y z
N VAL A 1 -6.09 -15.58 0.67
CA VAL A 1 -5.66 -14.20 0.92
C VAL A 1 -6.78 -13.37 1.52
N LYS A 2 -7.97 -13.23 0.85
CA LYS A 2 -9.08 -12.41 1.38
C LYS A 2 -9.44 -12.80 2.82
N GLY A 3 -9.52 -14.10 3.14
CA GLY A 3 -9.75 -14.58 4.50
C GLY A 3 -8.68 -14.16 5.51
N MET A 4 -7.40 -14.17 5.13
CA MET A 4 -6.30 -13.68 5.98
C MET A 4 -6.45 -12.19 6.30
N LEU A 5 -6.82 -11.39 5.30
CA LEU A 5 -7.06 -9.95 5.49
C LEU A 5 -8.27 -9.71 6.40
N SER A 6 -9.34 -10.53 6.28
CA SER A 6 -10.49 -10.46 7.19
C SER A 6 -10.08 -10.74 8.63
N VAL A 7 -9.28 -11.80 8.86
CA VAL A 7 -8.76 -12.13 10.20
C VAL A 7 -7.89 -11.00 10.74
N GLY A 8 -6.99 -10.45 9.92
CA GLY A 8 -6.17 -9.29 10.32
C GLY A 8 -7.02 -8.08 10.70
N ALA A 9 -8.05 -7.76 9.91
CA ALA A 9 -8.99 -6.68 10.22
C ALA A 9 -9.78 -6.95 11.51
N LEU A 10 -10.22 -8.20 11.73
CA LEU A 10 -10.91 -8.60 12.98
C LEU A 10 -10.02 -8.39 14.20
N VAL A 11 -8.76 -8.79 14.14
CA VAL A 11 -7.79 -8.56 15.23
C VAL A 11 -7.65 -7.06 15.52
N VAL A 12 -7.55 -6.23 14.48
CA VAL A 12 -7.48 -4.77 14.66
C VAL A 12 -8.77 -4.24 15.28
N PHE A 13 -9.94 -4.73 14.90
CA PHE A 13 -11.22 -4.33 15.52
C PHE A 13 -11.27 -4.68 17.00
N LEU A 14 -10.86 -5.88 17.37
CA LEU A 14 -10.80 -6.30 18.78
C LEU A 14 -9.84 -5.44 19.61
N GLN A 15 -8.68 -5.09 19.04
CA GLN A 15 -7.73 -4.19 19.71
C GLN A 15 -8.24 -2.75 19.79
N SER A 16 -9.07 -2.32 18.84
CA SER A 16 -9.58 -0.95 18.76
C SER A 16 -10.70 -0.67 19.75
N ASP A 17 -11.40 -1.68 20.26
CA ASP A 17 -12.58 -1.52 21.13
C ASP A 17 -12.25 -0.70 22.38
N THR A 18 -11.13 -1.00 23.05
CA THR A 18 -10.72 -0.27 24.27
C THR A 18 -10.35 1.18 24.00
N TRP A 19 -9.78 1.47 22.84
CA TRP A 19 -9.43 2.83 22.42
C TRP A 19 -10.66 3.62 22.00
N LEU A 20 -11.58 2.99 21.27
CA LEU A 20 -12.83 3.60 20.80
C LEU A 20 -13.82 3.91 21.93
N ARG A 21 -13.73 3.25 23.09
CA ARG A 21 -14.57 3.53 24.27
C ARG A 21 -14.16 4.78 25.05
N ARG A 22 -13.03 5.40 24.73
CA ARG A 22 -12.59 6.64 25.37
C ARG A 22 -13.54 7.79 25.04
N GLU A 23 -13.70 8.72 25.93
CA GLU A 23 -14.58 9.88 25.75
C GLU A 23 -14.31 10.66 24.46
N ASP A 24 -13.03 10.82 24.09
CA ASP A 24 -12.59 11.56 22.91
C ASP A 24 -12.98 10.88 21.59
N THR A 25 -13.14 9.55 21.57
CA THR A 25 -13.33 8.75 20.34
C THR A 25 -14.69 8.05 20.28
N ARG A 26 -15.41 7.96 21.41
CA ARG A 26 -16.68 7.25 21.50
C ARG A 26 -17.72 7.68 20.48
N HIS A 27 -17.80 8.96 20.19
CA HIS A 27 -18.77 9.49 19.20
C HIS A 27 -18.37 9.23 17.75
N LYS A 28 -17.13 8.76 17.48
CA LYS A 28 -16.59 8.47 16.15
C LYS A 28 -16.46 6.97 15.84
N GLN A 29 -16.98 6.09 16.68
CA GLN A 29 -16.88 4.65 16.49
C GLN A 29 -17.42 4.19 15.14
N GLY A 30 -18.61 4.67 14.76
CA GLY A 30 -19.22 4.34 13.47
C GLY A 30 -18.35 4.76 12.29
N GLU A 31 -17.76 5.95 12.34
CA GLU A 31 -16.85 6.45 11.29
C GLU A 31 -15.62 5.55 11.14
N PHE A 32 -15.01 5.14 12.26
CA PHE A 32 -13.85 4.25 12.25
C PHE A 32 -14.15 2.92 11.56
N TYR A 33 -15.25 2.26 11.92
CA TYR A 33 -15.63 0.98 11.33
C TYR A 33 -15.98 1.11 9.85
N ILE A 34 -16.76 2.13 9.47
CA ILE A 34 -17.12 2.38 8.07
C ILE A 34 -15.87 2.61 7.22
N LEU A 35 -14.95 3.48 7.66
CA LEU A 35 -13.72 3.76 6.93
C LEU A 35 -12.84 2.51 6.80
N THR A 36 -12.68 1.73 7.88
CA THR A 36 -11.86 0.52 7.85
C THR A 36 -12.47 -0.55 6.95
N LEU A 37 -13.79 -0.76 7.00
CA LEU A 37 -14.49 -1.70 6.12
C LEU A 37 -14.45 -1.25 4.65
N SER A 38 -14.53 0.05 4.38
CA SER A 38 -14.39 0.60 3.02
C SER A 38 -13.00 0.32 2.45
N THR A 39 -11.93 0.51 3.27
CA THR A 39 -10.58 0.16 2.83
C THR A 39 -10.41 -1.34 2.58
N LEU A 40 -10.98 -2.19 3.44
CA LEU A 40 -10.94 -3.64 3.29
C LEU A 40 -11.67 -4.09 2.02
N LEU A 41 -12.83 -3.48 1.72
CA LEU A 41 -13.57 -3.73 0.49
C LEU A 41 -12.73 -3.35 -0.74
N GLY A 42 -12.05 -2.20 -0.71
CA GLY A 42 -11.12 -1.78 -1.76
C GLY A 42 -10.01 -2.80 -2.00
N MET A 43 -9.42 -3.34 -0.93
CA MET A 43 -8.41 -4.41 -1.03
C MET A 43 -8.99 -5.69 -1.65
N TYR A 44 -10.25 -6.04 -1.34
CA TYR A 44 -10.91 -7.19 -1.94
C TYR A 44 -11.16 -7.01 -3.43
N PHE A 45 -11.48 -5.79 -3.87
CA PHE A 45 -11.59 -5.48 -5.30
C PHE A 45 -10.24 -5.59 -6.00
N MET A 46 -9.16 -5.03 -5.43
CA MET A 46 -7.82 -5.18 -5.99
C MET A 46 -7.41 -6.66 -6.17
N ILE A 47 -7.59 -7.47 -5.11
CA ILE A 47 -7.18 -8.89 -5.12
C ILE A 47 -8.05 -9.72 -6.06
N GLY A 48 -9.33 -9.37 -6.20
CA GLY A 48 -10.28 -10.06 -7.07
C GLY A 48 -10.32 -9.53 -8.50
N ALA A 49 -9.54 -8.49 -8.82
CA ALA A 49 -9.59 -7.85 -10.12
C ALA A 49 -9.10 -8.79 -11.22
N GLY A 50 -9.86 -8.85 -12.30
CA GLY A 50 -9.50 -9.48 -13.58
C GLY A 50 -9.12 -8.47 -14.66
N ASN A 51 -9.25 -7.17 -14.36
CA ASN A 51 -8.90 -6.07 -15.24
C ASN A 51 -8.35 -4.88 -14.47
N PHE A 52 -7.63 -4.00 -15.15
CA PHE A 52 -7.00 -2.82 -14.53
C PHE A 52 -7.99 -1.75 -14.06
N LEU A 53 -9.20 -1.68 -14.63
CA LEU A 53 -10.20 -0.72 -14.19
C LEU A 53 -10.70 -1.07 -12.77
N LEU A 54 -11.12 -2.30 -12.54
CA LEU A 54 -11.56 -2.76 -11.22
C LEU A 54 -10.41 -2.72 -10.21
N PHE A 55 -9.20 -3.06 -10.66
CA PHE A 55 -8.00 -2.96 -9.86
C PHE A 55 -7.78 -1.51 -9.36
N PHE A 56 -7.83 -0.53 -10.27
CA PHE A 56 -7.62 0.88 -9.94
C PHE A 56 -8.71 1.44 -9.01
N ILE A 57 -9.97 1.12 -9.28
CA ILE A 57 -11.10 1.49 -8.39
C ILE A 57 -10.87 0.91 -6.99
N GLY A 58 -10.45 -0.35 -6.89
CA GLY A 58 -10.13 -0.99 -5.62
C GLY A 58 -8.99 -0.30 -4.89
N LEU A 59 -7.95 0.13 -5.62
CA LEU A 59 -6.82 0.85 -5.06
C LEU A 59 -7.23 2.20 -4.48
N GLU A 60 -8.03 2.98 -5.18
CA GLU A 60 -8.52 4.27 -4.71
C GLU A 60 -9.46 4.10 -3.50
N LEU A 61 -10.37 3.13 -3.55
CA LEU A 61 -11.25 2.80 -2.43
C LEU A 61 -10.46 2.33 -1.19
N ALA A 62 -9.31 1.69 -1.37
CA ALA A 62 -8.43 1.33 -0.27
C ALA A 62 -7.55 2.49 0.21
N SER A 63 -7.37 3.56 -0.57
CA SER A 63 -6.41 4.64 -0.28
C SER A 63 -7.08 5.86 0.35
N VAL A 64 -8.20 6.32 -0.22
CA VAL A 64 -8.86 7.55 0.23
C VAL A 64 -9.42 7.42 1.65
N PRO A 65 -10.17 6.37 2.03
CA PRO A 65 -10.62 6.20 3.41
C PRO A 65 -9.45 5.95 4.37
N MET A 66 -8.34 5.36 3.90
CA MET A 66 -7.14 5.18 4.72
C MET A 66 -6.52 6.52 5.12
N ALA A 67 -6.52 7.52 4.23
CA ALA A 67 -6.06 8.87 4.58
C ALA A 67 -6.87 9.47 5.73
N CYS A 68 -8.20 9.26 5.72
CA CYS A 68 -9.08 9.68 6.80
C CYS A 68 -8.77 8.93 8.12
N LEU A 69 -8.46 7.63 8.04
CA LEU A 69 -8.04 6.84 9.20
C LEU A 69 -6.69 7.32 9.76
N VAL A 70 -5.73 7.65 8.92
CA VAL A 70 -4.43 8.21 9.36
C VAL A 70 -4.64 9.55 10.06
N ALA A 71 -5.54 10.39 9.56
CA ALA A 71 -5.91 11.68 10.15
C ALA A 71 -7.03 11.59 11.21
N PHE A 72 -7.34 10.40 11.74
CA PHE A 72 -8.53 10.19 12.57
C PHE A 72 -8.57 11.09 13.81
N ASP A 73 -7.43 11.31 14.45
CA ASP A 73 -7.26 12.25 15.56
C ASP A 73 -7.01 13.69 15.05
N LYS A 74 -7.90 14.19 14.20
CA LYS A 74 -7.75 15.45 13.46
C LYS A 74 -7.41 16.69 14.30
N TYR A 75 -7.72 16.68 15.57
CA TYR A 75 -7.37 17.76 16.51
C TYR A 75 -5.90 17.75 16.92
N LYS A 76 -5.21 16.62 16.72
CA LYS A 76 -3.77 16.54 16.91
C LYS A 76 -3.07 16.95 15.62
N ARG A 77 -2.27 18.00 15.68
CA ARG A 77 -1.53 18.53 14.52
C ARG A 77 -0.76 17.45 13.77
N TYR A 78 -0.11 16.54 14.48
CA TYR A 78 0.64 15.43 13.88
C TYR A 78 -0.24 14.47 13.07
N SER A 79 -1.44 14.17 13.53
CA SER A 79 -2.36 13.28 12.83
C SER A 79 -2.89 13.94 11.56
N ALA A 80 -3.27 15.21 11.62
CA ALA A 80 -3.72 15.96 10.46
C ALA A 80 -2.62 16.10 9.39
N GLU A 81 -1.40 16.41 9.82
CA GLU A 81 -0.23 16.50 8.94
C GLU A 81 0.09 15.15 8.27
N ALA A 82 0.08 14.06 9.05
CA ALA A 82 0.31 12.71 8.56
C ALA A 82 -0.71 12.30 7.51
N GLY A 83 -2.00 12.59 7.74
CA GLY A 83 -3.06 12.32 6.77
C GLY A 83 -2.91 13.13 5.49
N ALA A 84 -2.56 14.42 5.59
CA ALA A 84 -2.30 15.26 4.43
C ALA A 84 -1.11 14.75 3.60
N LYS A 85 0.00 14.39 4.23
CA LYS A 85 1.16 13.80 3.55
C LYS A 85 0.81 12.47 2.89
N TYR A 86 0.06 11.62 3.60
CA TYR A 86 -0.37 10.33 3.07
C TYR A 86 -1.21 10.50 1.80
N ILE A 87 -2.26 11.35 1.83
CA ILE A 87 -3.15 11.50 0.68
C ILE A 87 -2.45 12.13 -0.52
N LEU A 88 -1.59 13.13 -0.31
CA LEU A 88 -0.84 13.76 -1.40
C LEU A 88 0.09 12.74 -2.09
N CYS A 89 0.84 11.96 -1.31
CA CYS A 89 1.70 10.91 -1.87
C CYS A 89 0.88 9.79 -2.54
N ALA A 90 -0.28 9.43 -1.98
CA ALA A 90 -1.17 8.43 -2.55
C ALA A 90 -1.70 8.88 -3.92
N LEU A 91 -2.22 10.11 -4.03
CA LEU A 91 -2.73 10.66 -5.29
C LEU A 91 -1.65 10.79 -6.36
N PHE A 92 -0.46 11.22 -5.99
CA PHE A 92 0.67 11.27 -6.91
C PHE A 92 1.03 9.88 -7.44
N SER A 93 1.13 8.89 -6.55
CA SER A 93 1.48 7.52 -6.93
C SER A 93 0.40 6.84 -7.76
N SER A 94 -0.88 7.07 -7.44
CA SER A 94 -1.99 6.52 -8.23
C SER A 94 -2.07 7.17 -9.60
N GLY A 95 -1.76 8.46 -9.71
CA GLY A 95 -1.63 9.15 -11.00
C GLY A 95 -0.53 8.56 -11.88
N LEU A 96 0.65 8.27 -11.32
CA LEU A 96 1.73 7.59 -12.04
C LEU A 96 1.30 6.19 -12.50
N MET A 97 0.64 5.43 -11.62
CA MET A 97 0.14 4.11 -11.97
C MET A 97 -0.91 4.17 -13.09
N LEU A 98 -1.85 5.11 -13.02
CA LEU A 98 -2.87 5.29 -14.06
C LEU A 98 -2.22 5.63 -15.41
N TYR A 99 -1.17 6.44 -15.38
CA TYR A 99 -0.38 6.74 -16.57
C TYR A 99 0.29 5.49 -17.15
N GLY A 100 0.85 4.61 -16.29
CA GLY A 100 1.37 3.31 -16.69
C GLY A 100 0.31 2.40 -17.31
N ILE A 101 -0.88 2.34 -16.70
CA ILE A 101 -2.02 1.59 -17.23
C ILE A 101 -2.47 2.14 -18.58
N SER A 102 -2.41 3.45 -18.80
CA SER A 102 -2.71 4.09 -20.09
C SER A 102 -1.75 3.62 -21.19
N PHE A 103 -0.45 3.50 -20.89
CA PHE A 103 0.52 2.94 -21.86
C PHE A 103 0.23 1.46 -22.16
N LEU A 104 -0.10 0.67 -21.12
CA LEU A 104 -0.50 -0.72 -21.31
C LEU A 104 -1.72 -0.83 -22.24
N TYR A 105 -2.75 -0.02 -22.00
CA TYR A 105 -3.93 0.02 -22.84
C TYR A 105 -3.61 0.50 -24.28
N GLY A 106 -2.79 1.53 -24.42
CA GLY A 106 -2.41 2.08 -25.73
C GLY A 106 -1.67 1.08 -26.62
N THR A 107 -0.88 0.17 -26.01
CA THR A 107 -0.13 -0.86 -26.75
C THR A 107 -0.94 -2.14 -26.98
N THR A 108 -1.73 -2.56 -25.98
CA THR A 108 -2.42 -3.87 -26.04
C THR A 108 -3.87 -3.78 -26.49
N GLY A 109 -4.50 -2.58 -26.41
CA GLY A 109 -5.91 -2.35 -26.75
C GLY A 109 -6.91 -3.00 -25.80
N THR A 110 -6.48 -3.49 -24.64
CA THR A 110 -7.33 -4.18 -23.65
C THR A 110 -6.93 -3.81 -22.22
N LEU A 111 -7.86 -3.92 -21.28
CA LEU A 111 -7.60 -3.77 -19.84
C LEU A 111 -7.67 -5.11 -19.10
N TYR A 112 -8.09 -6.19 -19.74
CA TYR A 112 -8.21 -7.52 -19.15
C TYR A 112 -6.84 -8.18 -19.02
N PHE A 113 -6.55 -8.73 -17.85
CA PHE A 113 -5.24 -9.31 -17.50
C PHE A 113 -4.84 -10.46 -18.44
N GLY A 114 -5.78 -11.37 -18.75
CA GLY A 114 -5.50 -12.52 -19.61
C GLY A 114 -5.17 -12.12 -21.04
N ASP A 115 -5.93 -11.20 -21.62
CA ASP A 115 -5.75 -10.75 -23.01
C ASP A 115 -4.49 -9.90 -23.15
N MET A 116 -4.17 -9.11 -22.10
CA MET A 116 -3.00 -8.25 -22.08
C MET A 116 -1.71 -9.07 -22.05
N ALA A 117 -1.65 -10.09 -21.21
CA ALA A 117 -0.49 -10.98 -21.11
C ALA A 117 -0.10 -11.62 -22.45
N ALA A 118 -1.08 -11.91 -23.31
CA ALA A 118 -0.84 -12.47 -24.64
C ALA A 118 -0.32 -11.44 -25.68
N ARG A 119 -0.43 -10.14 -25.38
CA ARG A 119 -0.07 -9.03 -26.29
C ARG A 119 1.15 -8.25 -25.86
N ILE A 120 1.71 -8.55 -24.70
CA ILE A 120 2.93 -7.92 -24.21
C ILE A 120 4.14 -8.48 -24.97
N ASP A 121 4.88 -7.60 -25.64
CA ASP A 121 6.04 -7.93 -26.48
C ASP A 121 7.39 -7.46 -25.89
N GLY A 122 7.38 -6.82 -24.71
CA GLY A 122 8.59 -6.30 -24.06
C GLY A 122 9.14 -5.03 -24.71
N SER A 123 8.36 -4.30 -25.51
CA SER A 123 8.78 -3.04 -26.12
C SER A 123 9.19 -1.99 -25.07
N PRO A 124 10.03 -1.00 -25.42
CA PRO A 124 10.47 0.05 -24.48
C PRO A 124 9.31 0.79 -23.82
N LEU A 125 8.19 0.96 -24.54
CA LEU A 125 6.98 1.59 -24.01
C LEU A 125 6.32 0.75 -22.92
N LEU A 126 6.34 -0.58 -23.05
CA LEU A 126 5.82 -1.50 -22.05
C LEU A 126 6.75 -1.59 -20.82
N VAL A 127 8.07 -1.46 -21.00
CA VAL A 127 9.00 -1.32 -19.87
C VAL A 127 8.71 -0.04 -19.09
N MET A 128 8.46 1.07 -19.79
CA MET A 128 8.07 2.33 -19.15
C MET A 128 6.73 2.18 -18.40
N ALA A 129 5.74 1.52 -18.99
CA ALA A 129 4.47 1.20 -18.35
C ALA A 129 4.65 0.39 -17.06
N LEU A 130 5.52 -0.61 -17.09
CA LEU A 130 5.88 -1.43 -15.92
C LEU A 130 6.49 -0.57 -14.81
N VAL A 131 7.43 0.34 -15.12
CA VAL A 131 8.05 1.24 -14.15
C VAL A 131 7.01 2.16 -13.49
N PHE A 132 6.13 2.76 -14.27
CA PHE A 132 5.05 3.60 -13.72
C PHE A 132 4.05 2.79 -12.89
N PHE A 133 3.70 1.60 -13.30
CA PHE A 133 2.84 0.71 -12.54
C PHE A 133 3.49 0.31 -11.19
N LEU A 134 4.76 -0.07 -11.22
CA LEU A 134 5.53 -0.39 -10.00
C LEU A 134 5.67 0.81 -9.07
N SER A 135 5.76 2.03 -9.60
CA SER A 135 5.81 3.25 -8.80
C SER A 135 4.56 3.42 -7.92
N GLY A 136 3.38 3.16 -8.48
CA GLY A 136 2.12 3.26 -7.74
C GLY A 136 1.97 2.20 -6.64
N LEU A 137 2.28 0.93 -6.94
CA LEU A 137 2.28 -0.12 -5.93
C LEU A 137 3.45 0.00 -4.96
N GLY A 138 4.58 0.54 -5.40
CA GLY A 138 5.73 0.84 -4.57
C GLY A 138 5.40 1.79 -3.42
N PHE A 139 4.53 2.78 -3.67
CA PHE A 139 3.97 3.62 -2.61
C PHE A 139 3.22 2.76 -1.57
N LYS A 140 2.30 1.89 -1.99
CA LYS A 140 1.49 1.07 -1.08
C LYS A 140 2.33 0.15 -0.19
N ILE A 141 3.41 -0.41 -0.74
CA ILE A 141 4.32 -1.32 -0.03
C ILE A 141 5.41 -0.55 0.73
N SER A 142 5.56 0.75 0.44
CA SER A 142 6.64 1.61 0.96
C SER A 142 8.02 1.25 0.42
N LEU A 143 8.12 0.92 -0.86
CA LEU A 143 9.41 0.69 -1.52
C LEU A 143 10.15 2.00 -1.77
N VAL A 144 11.47 1.99 -1.72
CA VAL A 144 12.31 3.12 -2.12
C VAL A 144 12.15 3.36 -3.63
N PRO A 145 11.96 4.61 -4.08
CA PRO A 145 11.98 5.90 -3.35
C PRO A 145 10.63 6.33 -2.74
N PHE A 146 9.56 5.58 -2.87
CA PHE A 146 8.18 5.94 -2.50
C PHE A 146 7.86 5.71 -1.00
N HIS A 147 8.86 5.55 -0.13
CA HIS A 147 8.71 5.20 1.29
C HIS A 147 8.55 6.39 2.25
N LEU A 148 8.82 7.63 1.80
CA LEU A 148 8.95 8.81 2.68
C LEU A 148 7.70 9.12 3.51
N TRP A 149 6.52 8.78 3.01
CA TRP A 149 5.25 8.97 3.72
C TRP A 149 5.09 8.06 4.95
N THR A 150 5.79 6.92 4.96
CA THR A 150 5.54 5.84 5.91
C THR A 150 5.87 6.24 7.34
N ALA A 151 7.00 6.91 7.56
CA ALA A 151 7.41 7.38 8.88
C ALA A 151 6.39 8.36 9.47
N ASP A 152 6.00 9.37 8.70
CA ASP A 152 5.04 10.39 9.12
C ASP A 152 3.66 9.79 9.39
N ALA A 153 3.17 8.92 8.50
CA ALA A 153 1.87 8.27 8.66
C ALA A 153 1.84 7.35 9.90
N TYR A 154 2.90 6.58 10.15
CA TYR A 154 2.95 5.67 11.29
C TYR A 154 3.07 6.42 12.62
N GLN A 155 3.81 7.52 12.64
CA GLN A 155 3.94 8.36 13.84
C GLN A 155 2.64 9.12 14.14
N GLY A 156 2.01 9.70 13.12
CA GLY A 156 0.83 10.54 13.28
C GLY A 156 -0.48 9.79 13.43
N ALA A 157 -0.60 8.59 12.88
CA ALA A 157 -1.82 7.80 12.97
C ALA A 157 -2.05 7.21 14.37
N PRO A 158 -3.30 6.95 14.77
CA PRO A 158 -3.63 6.12 15.92
C PRO A 158 -2.96 4.74 15.81
N THR A 159 -2.53 4.15 16.93
CA THR A 159 -1.77 2.89 16.95
C THR A 159 -2.50 1.74 16.23
N ASN A 160 -3.83 1.67 16.37
CA ASN A 160 -4.65 0.65 15.72
C ASN A 160 -4.69 0.82 14.19
N VAL A 161 -4.71 2.07 13.71
CA VAL A 161 -4.62 2.39 12.28
C VAL A 161 -3.23 2.05 11.76
N THR A 162 -2.17 2.32 12.53
CA THR A 162 -0.80 1.94 12.18
C THR A 162 -0.68 0.42 12.05
N ALA A 163 -1.25 -0.36 12.97
CA ALA A 163 -1.27 -1.82 12.91
C ALA A 163 -2.01 -2.32 11.66
N TYR A 164 -3.18 -1.76 11.35
CA TYR A 164 -3.94 -2.09 10.16
C TYR A 164 -3.18 -1.76 8.86
N LEU A 165 -2.56 -0.59 8.80
CA LEU A 165 -1.80 -0.13 7.64
C LEU A 165 -0.54 -0.97 7.40
N SER A 166 0.16 -1.35 8.47
CA SER A 166 1.43 -2.10 8.38
C SER A 166 1.24 -3.56 7.97
N VAL A 167 0.16 -4.22 8.41
CA VAL A 167 -0.06 -5.64 8.17
C VAL A 167 -1.08 -5.86 7.05
N VAL A 168 -2.30 -5.35 7.21
CA VAL A 168 -3.41 -5.67 6.30
C VAL A 168 -3.23 -4.98 4.95
N SER A 169 -2.96 -3.67 4.97
CA SER A 169 -2.82 -2.90 3.73
C SER A 169 -1.58 -3.28 2.94
N LYS A 170 -0.42 -3.41 3.60
CA LYS A 170 0.82 -3.83 2.92
C LYS A 170 0.75 -5.27 2.43
N GLY A 171 0.19 -6.18 3.23
CA GLY A 171 0.01 -7.57 2.85
C GLY A 171 -0.88 -7.72 1.61
N ALA A 172 -1.97 -6.96 1.53
CA ALA A 172 -2.83 -6.92 0.34
C ALA A 172 -2.07 -6.42 -0.89
N ALA A 173 -1.34 -5.31 -0.76
CA ALA A 173 -0.58 -4.71 -1.86
C ALA A 173 0.54 -5.63 -2.37
N ALA A 174 1.27 -6.30 -1.47
CA ALA A 174 2.31 -7.25 -1.84
C ALA A 174 1.76 -8.45 -2.62
N PHE A 175 0.63 -9.02 -2.15
CA PHE A 175 -0.04 -10.10 -2.87
C PHE A 175 -0.52 -9.68 -4.26
N VAL A 176 -1.09 -8.50 -4.36
CA VAL A 176 -1.58 -7.95 -5.64
C VAL A 176 -0.42 -7.68 -6.59
N LEU A 177 0.70 -7.12 -6.09
CA LEU A 177 1.91 -6.92 -6.88
C LEU A 177 2.36 -8.24 -7.50
N LEU A 178 2.53 -9.26 -6.68
CA LEU A 178 2.92 -10.59 -7.16
C LEU A 178 1.93 -11.15 -8.20
N THR A 179 0.63 -11.02 -7.94
CA THR A 179 -0.41 -11.52 -8.84
C THR A 179 -0.37 -10.84 -10.21
N VAL A 180 -0.20 -9.51 -10.24
CA VAL A 180 -0.14 -8.76 -11.52
C VAL A 180 1.17 -9.06 -12.26
N LEU A 181 2.30 -9.13 -11.56
CA LEU A 181 3.58 -9.47 -12.19
C LEU A 181 3.56 -10.84 -12.84
N VAL A 182 3.01 -11.85 -12.15
CA VAL A 182 2.95 -13.22 -12.66
C VAL A 182 1.86 -13.40 -13.74
N LYS A 183 0.71 -12.71 -13.63
CA LYS A 183 -0.40 -12.88 -14.58
C LYS A 183 -0.28 -11.99 -15.80
N VAL A 184 0.13 -10.73 -15.63
CA VAL A 184 0.13 -9.75 -16.72
C VAL A 184 1.51 -9.59 -17.32
N PHE A 185 2.53 -9.39 -16.46
CA PHE A 185 3.90 -9.13 -16.87
C PHE A 185 4.77 -10.40 -16.97
N ALA A 186 4.16 -11.60 -17.04
CA ALA A 186 4.91 -12.85 -17.23
C ALA A 186 5.87 -12.82 -18.45
N PRO A 187 5.51 -12.25 -19.62
CA PRO A 187 6.44 -12.17 -20.76
C PRO A 187 7.67 -11.27 -20.49
N MET A 188 7.59 -10.38 -19.51
CA MET A 188 8.66 -9.42 -19.13
C MET A 188 9.37 -9.82 -17.83
N THR A 189 9.55 -11.12 -17.58
CA THR A 189 10.09 -11.64 -16.32
C THR A 189 11.48 -11.10 -16.00
N GLU A 190 12.40 -11.03 -16.96
CA GLU A 190 13.75 -10.52 -16.75
C GLU A 190 13.76 -9.05 -16.33
N GLN A 191 12.93 -8.22 -16.97
CA GLN A 191 12.84 -6.79 -16.71
C GLN A 191 12.29 -6.52 -15.30
N TRP A 192 11.16 -7.11 -14.92
CA TRP A 192 10.59 -6.83 -13.61
C TRP A 192 11.38 -7.49 -12.47
N GLN A 193 12.03 -8.63 -12.68
CA GLN A 193 12.93 -9.21 -11.69
C GLN A 193 14.12 -8.31 -11.41
N THR A 194 14.76 -7.77 -12.44
CA THR A 194 15.88 -6.84 -12.30
C THR A 194 15.45 -5.57 -11.55
N LEU A 195 14.29 -4.98 -11.91
CA LEU A 195 13.75 -3.80 -11.24
C LEU A 195 13.44 -4.09 -9.76
N LEU A 196 12.77 -5.21 -9.47
CA LEU A 196 12.46 -5.60 -8.09
C LEU A 196 13.74 -5.85 -7.29
N TRP A 197 14.76 -6.45 -7.88
CA TRP A 197 16.02 -6.68 -7.19
C TRP A 197 16.68 -5.37 -6.77
N ILE A 198 16.79 -4.41 -7.68
CA ILE A 198 17.35 -3.08 -7.41
C ILE A 198 16.53 -2.35 -6.31
N VAL A 199 15.21 -2.34 -6.45
CA VAL A 199 14.31 -1.66 -5.51
C VAL A 199 14.34 -2.33 -4.13
N THR A 200 14.41 -3.66 -4.07
CA THR A 200 14.46 -4.40 -2.80
C THR A 200 15.77 -4.15 -2.06
N VAL A 201 16.92 -4.25 -2.75
CA VAL A 201 18.24 -3.97 -2.13
C VAL A 201 18.31 -2.53 -1.64
N SER A 202 17.84 -1.57 -2.45
CA SER A 202 17.79 -0.16 -2.06
C SER A 202 16.87 0.05 -0.85
N SER A 203 15.70 -0.58 -0.83
CA SER A 203 14.73 -0.45 0.28
C SER A 203 15.28 -1.02 1.58
N ILE A 204 15.88 -2.20 1.55
CA ILE A 204 16.52 -2.82 2.75
C ILE A 204 17.65 -1.93 3.27
N THR A 205 18.50 -1.43 2.39
CA THR A 205 19.63 -0.58 2.78
C THR A 205 19.16 0.72 3.43
N VAL A 206 18.24 1.42 2.79
CA VAL A 206 17.71 2.70 3.29
C VAL A 206 16.94 2.49 4.59
N ALA A 207 16.09 1.45 4.67
CA ALA A 207 15.35 1.13 5.89
C ALA A 207 16.27 0.85 7.08
N ASN A 208 17.33 0.07 6.88
CA ASN A 208 18.32 -0.20 7.94
C ASN A 208 19.07 1.06 8.39
N LEU A 209 19.45 1.94 7.47
CA LEU A 209 20.10 3.21 7.80
C LEU A 209 19.19 4.12 8.65
N PHE A 210 17.90 4.21 8.29
CA PHE A 210 16.93 4.96 9.09
C PHE A 210 16.68 4.30 10.46
N ALA A 211 16.62 2.96 10.52
CA ALA A 211 16.40 2.21 11.75
C ALA A 211 17.46 2.52 12.83
N ILE A 212 18.72 2.60 12.44
CA ILE A 212 19.83 2.86 13.37
C ILE A 212 19.66 4.20 14.09
N ARG A 213 19.04 5.19 13.46
CA ARG A 213 18.86 6.54 14.01
C ARG A 213 17.53 6.75 14.74
N GLN A 214 16.60 5.82 14.66
CA GLN A 214 15.28 5.99 15.26
C GLN A 214 15.29 5.79 16.77
N LYS A 215 14.68 6.75 17.49
CA LYS A 215 14.47 6.70 18.94
C LYS A 215 13.02 6.37 19.32
N ASP A 216 12.11 6.38 18.35
CA ASP A 216 10.67 6.24 18.56
C ASP A 216 10.24 4.79 18.33
N LEU A 217 9.55 4.18 19.30
CA LEU A 217 9.10 2.78 19.25
C LEU A 217 8.13 2.51 18.08
N LYS A 218 7.22 3.46 17.77
CA LYS A 218 6.31 3.33 16.63
C LYS A 218 7.06 3.27 15.30
N LEU A 219 8.13 4.05 15.17
CA LEU A 219 8.98 4.06 13.98
C LEU A 219 9.87 2.81 13.92
N SER A 220 10.24 2.24 15.06
CA SER A 220 10.95 0.95 15.13
C SER A 220 10.07 -0.21 14.62
N LEU A 221 8.75 -0.15 14.80
CA LEU A 221 7.80 -1.16 14.27
C LEU A 221 7.75 -1.21 12.74
N ILE A 222 8.11 -0.13 12.03
CA ILE A 222 8.28 -0.14 10.57
C ILE A 222 9.30 -1.20 10.17
N HIS A 223 10.34 -1.38 10.96
CA HIS A 223 11.45 -2.29 10.71
C HIS A 223 11.18 -3.71 11.17
N ILE A 224 10.28 -3.91 12.14
CA ILE A 224 9.83 -5.25 12.58
C ILE A 224 8.92 -5.88 11.54
N SER A 225 8.20 -5.11 10.76
CA SER A 225 7.36 -5.61 9.66
C SER A 225 8.17 -5.95 8.39
N GLU A 226 9.45 -5.61 8.34
CA GLU A 226 10.37 -6.02 7.27
C GLU A 226 11.19 -7.24 7.74
N PRO A 227 11.27 -8.34 6.96
CA PRO A 227 11.73 -9.66 7.44
C PRO A 227 13.25 -9.79 7.71
N THR A 228 13.97 -8.69 7.95
CA THR A 228 15.44 -8.71 7.93
C THR A 228 16.15 -8.15 9.17
N ARG A 229 15.56 -8.25 10.38
CA ARG A 229 16.35 -7.90 11.58
C ARG A 229 16.70 -9.14 12.40
N PRO A 230 18.01 -9.49 12.56
CA PRO A 230 18.44 -10.23 13.74
C PRO A 230 18.23 -9.31 14.94
N ILE A 231 17.46 -9.77 15.92
CA ILE A 231 17.32 -9.16 17.23
C ILE A 231 18.69 -9.29 17.90
N SER A 232 19.50 -8.25 17.84
CA SER A 232 20.62 -8.13 18.78
C SER A 232 20.06 -7.52 20.05
N ILE A 233 19.96 -8.34 21.06
CA ILE A 233 19.78 -8.00 22.48
C ILE A 233 20.90 -7.07 22.95
#